data_b65501fd11612e9a2b0c24449ced1df7
#
_entry.id   b65501fd11612e9a2b0c24449ced1df7
#
_cell.length_a   1.000
_cell.length_b   1.000
_cell.length_c   1.000
_cell.angle_alpha   90.00
_cell.angle_beta   90.00
_cell.angle_gamma   90.00
#
_symmetry.space_group_name_H-M   'P 1'
#
loop_
_entity.id
_entity.type
_entity.pdbx_description
1 polymer ?
#
loop_
_entity_poly.entity_id
_entity_poly.type
_entity_poly.pdbx_seq_one_letter_code
_entity_poly.pdbx_strand_id
1 'polypeptide(L)'
;MNSSYPFSLSEMARIEYESAMVEERYSAGRRDYGTGDLLTHAEVHALAEVGAEPGITVLALAARTCRTKGAMSQLLAKLEAKGLLERRAAGKNVSLFLTQHGLAVTQAHTAYDLRELEKALHTLEMQFSPQEIASFYRVLRAKTALMRTQLSP
;
A
#
# COMPACT_ATOMS: atom_id res chain seq x y z
N MET A 1 4.65 31.54 17.23
CA MET A 1 3.58 30.67 17.75
C MET A 1 4.21 29.67 18.69
N ASN A 2 3.85 29.72 19.98
CA ASN A 2 4.27 28.66 20.91
C ASN A 2 3.58 27.38 20.49
N SER A 3 4.38 26.41 20.00
CA SER A 3 3.87 25.08 19.69
C SER A 3 3.42 24.42 21.00
N SER A 4 2.18 23.97 21.06
CA SER A 4 1.69 23.13 22.17
C SER A 4 2.24 21.68 22.09
N TYR A 5 3.08 21.42 21.11
CA TYR A 5 3.72 20.14 20.88
C TYR A 5 5.18 20.13 21.38
N PRO A 6 5.74 18.99 21.80
CA PRO A 6 7.13 18.86 22.23
C PRO A 6 8.14 19.07 21.08
N PHE A 7 7.68 19.08 19.81
CA PHE A 7 8.48 19.35 18.63
C PHE A 7 8.06 20.67 17.98
N SER A 8 9.02 21.39 17.43
CA SER A 8 8.74 22.55 16.56
C SER A 8 8.16 22.09 15.22
N LEU A 9 7.48 22.99 14.51
CA LEU A 9 6.95 22.68 13.17
C LEU A 9 8.06 22.27 12.17
N SER A 10 9.24 22.87 12.28
CA SER A 10 10.39 22.53 11.44
C SER A 10 10.95 21.11 11.72
N GLU A 11 10.98 20.70 12.98
CA GLU A 11 11.36 19.34 13.36
C GLU A 11 10.34 18.32 12.87
N MET A 12 9.05 18.59 13.05
CA MET A 12 7.97 17.75 12.52
C MET A 12 8.07 17.58 11.00
N ALA A 13 8.24 18.68 10.26
CA ALA A 13 8.40 18.64 8.81
C ALA A 13 9.62 17.81 8.38
N ARG A 14 10.74 17.90 9.11
CA ARG A 14 11.95 17.10 8.85
C ARG A 14 11.70 15.63 9.08
N ILE A 15 11.06 15.25 10.18
CA ILE A 15 10.71 13.86 10.48
C ILE A 15 9.82 13.27 9.37
N GLU A 16 8.81 14.02 8.93
CA GLU A 16 7.94 13.58 7.83
C GLU A 16 8.69 13.39 6.51
N TYR A 17 9.60 14.31 6.19
CA TYR A 17 10.42 14.20 4.98
C TYR A 17 11.35 12.97 5.04
N GLU A 18 12.05 12.75 6.17
CA GLU A 18 12.90 11.58 6.37
C GLU A 18 12.10 10.28 6.28
N SER A 19 10.92 10.21 6.90
CA SER A 19 10.03 9.05 6.81
C SER A 19 9.65 8.74 5.37
N ALA A 20 9.22 9.75 4.61
CA ALA A 20 8.85 9.59 3.21
C ALA A 20 10.01 9.08 2.34
N MET A 21 11.23 9.60 2.54
CA MET A 21 12.43 9.14 1.82
C MET A 21 12.78 7.69 2.14
N VAL A 22 12.70 7.30 3.42
CA VAL A 22 12.98 5.92 3.83
C VAL A 22 11.93 4.97 3.25
N GLU A 23 10.65 5.33 3.31
CA GLU A 23 9.56 4.54 2.72
C GLU A 23 9.70 4.39 1.21
N GLU A 24 10.03 5.47 0.50
CA GLU A 24 10.30 5.43 -0.94
C GLU A 24 11.45 4.46 -1.27
N ARG A 25 12.55 4.55 -0.53
CA ARG A 25 13.70 3.66 -0.70
C ARG A 25 13.36 2.21 -0.40
N TYR A 26 12.59 1.96 0.67
CA TYR A 26 12.16 0.62 1.06
C TYR A 26 11.24 -0.01 0.01
N SER A 27 10.34 0.76 -0.59
CA SER A 27 9.37 0.32 -1.58
C SER A 27 9.89 0.26 -3.02
N ALA A 28 11.08 0.83 -3.31
CA ALA A 28 11.65 0.91 -4.66
C ALA A 28 12.10 -0.45 -5.22
N GLY A 29 12.40 -1.42 -4.35
CA GLY A 29 12.91 -2.74 -4.73
C GLY A 29 11.83 -3.68 -5.26
N ARG A 30 12.29 -4.76 -5.91
CA ARG A 30 11.46 -5.93 -6.19
C ARG A 30 11.72 -6.99 -5.12
N ARG A 31 10.67 -7.70 -4.72
CA ARG A 31 10.75 -8.74 -3.71
C ARG A 31 10.00 -9.98 -4.15
N ASP A 32 10.57 -11.13 -3.83
CA ASP A 32 9.88 -12.41 -3.84
C ASP A 32 9.33 -12.68 -2.44
N TYR A 33 8.05 -12.98 -2.36
CA TYR A 33 7.36 -13.29 -1.11
C TYR A 33 7.30 -14.81 -0.84
N GLY A 34 8.10 -15.58 -1.58
CA GLY A 34 8.18 -17.05 -1.48
C GLY A 34 7.35 -17.79 -2.54
N THR A 35 6.96 -17.09 -3.61
CA THR A 35 6.19 -17.66 -4.73
C THR A 35 6.99 -17.75 -6.03
N GLY A 36 8.25 -17.27 -6.03
CA GLY A 36 9.10 -17.19 -7.21
C GLY A 36 8.88 -15.95 -8.07
N ASP A 37 7.93 -15.08 -7.70
CA ASP A 37 7.61 -13.86 -8.45
C ASP A 37 8.33 -12.66 -7.86
N LEU A 38 9.18 -12.01 -8.65
CA LEU A 38 9.75 -10.72 -8.29
C LEU A 38 8.77 -9.60 -8.62
N LEU A 39 8.18 -8.99 -7.58
CA LEU A 39 7.17 -7.95 -7.68
C LEU A 39 7.64 -6.66 -7.01
N THR A 40 7.29 -5.53 -7.60
CA THR A 40 7.40 -4.23 -6.95
C THR A 40 6.30 -4.09 -5.90
N HIS A 41 6.50 -3.19 -4.94
CA HIS A 41 5.50 -2.82 -3.94
C HIS A 41 4.15 -2.43 -4.60
N ALA A 42 4.21 -1.63 -5.68
CA ALA A 42 3.01 -1.24 -6.41
C ALA A 42 2.27 -2.42 -7.08
N GLU A 43 3.01 -3.39 -7.61
CA GLU A 43 2.45 -4.59 -8.24
C GLU A 43 1.71 -5.45 -7.23
N VAL A 44 2.34 -5.75 -6.10
CA VAL A 44 1.74 -6.63 -5.10
C VAL A 44 0.56 -5.99 -4.37
N HIS A 45 0.63 -4.69 -4.08
CA HIS A 45 -0.52 -3.97 -3.49
C HIS A 45 -1.70 -3.84 -4.46
N ALA A 46 -1.46 -3.68 -5.76
CA ALA A 46 -2.55 -3.72 -6.74
C ALA A 46 -3.25 -5.09 -6.76
N LEU A 47 -2.49 -6.20 -6.66
CA LEU A 47 -3.07 -7.55 -6.52
C LEU A 47 -3.87 -7.67 -5.21
N ALA A 48 -3.35 -7.16 -4.09
CA ALA A 48 -4.05 -7.20 -2.80
C ALA A 48 -5.41 -6.48 -2.86
N GLU A 49 -5.48 -5.33 -3.53
CA GLU A 49 -6.72 -4.58 -3.73
C GLU A 49 -7.72 -5.34 -4.63
N VAL A 50 -7.24 -6.00 -5.68
CA VAL A 50 -8.10 -6.88 -6.51
C VAL A 50 -8.61 -8.07 -5.71
N GLY A 51 -7.79 -8.64 -4.84
CA GLY A 51 -8.17 -9.73 -3.93
C GLY A 51 -9.20 -9.31 -2.89
N ALA A 52 -9.09 -8.09 -2.38
CA ALA A 52 -10.03 -7.52 -1.41
C ALA A 52 -11.40 -7.20 -2.03
N GLU A 53 -11.44 -6.85 -3.33
CA GLU A 53 -12.68 -6.56 -4.07
C GLU A 53 -12.63 -7.22 -5.46
N PRO A 54 -12.95 -8.53 -5.55
CA PRO A 54 -13.02 -9.22 -6.84
C PRO A 54 -14.05 -8.57 -7.75
N GLY A 55 -13.65 -8.27 -8.99
CA GLY A 55 -14.50 -7.56 -9.95
C GLY A 55 -14.30 -6.04 -9.94
N ILE A 56 -13.37 -5.50 -9.14
CA ILE A 56 -13.01 -4.07 -9.17
C ILE A 56 -12.65 -3.64 -10.59
N THR A 57 -13.05 -2.43 -10.98
CA THR A 57 -12.70 -1.87 -12.30
C THR A 57 -11.31 -1.22 -12.27
N VAL A 58 -10.70 -1.08 -13.45
CA VAL A 58 -9.39 -0.39 -13.58
C VAL A 58 -9.45 1.05 -13.04
N LEU A 59 -10.56 1.75 -13.26
CA LEU A 59 -10.73 3.13 -12.79
C LEU A 59 -10.84 3.18 -11.25
N ALA A 60 -11.64 2.30 -10.66
CA ALA A 60 -11.79 2.23 -9.20
C ALA A 60 -10.46 1.85 -8.52
N LEU A 61 -9.73 0.88 -9.09
CA LEU A 61 -8.43 0.49 -8.58
C LEU A 61 -7.39 1.62 -8.69
N ALA A 62 -7.38 2.36 -9.80
CA ALA A 62 -6.50 3.52 -9.98
C ALA A 62 -6.77 4.60 -8.93
N ALA A 63 -8.05 4.93 -8.69
CA ALA A 63 -8.45 5.89 -7.66
C ALA A 63 -8.06 5.42 -6.25
N ARG A 64 -8.29 4.15 -5.93
CA ARG A 64 -7.95 3.55 -4.62
C ARG A 64 -6.46 3.59 -4.33
N THR A 65 -5.63 3.37 -5.35
CA THR A 65 -4.17 3.36 -5.23
C THR A 65 -3.51 4.71 -5.54
N CYS A 66 -4.29 5.78 -5.67
CA CYS A 66 -3.81 7.14 -5.99
C CYS A 66 -2.96 7.19 -7.27
N ARG A 67 -3.38 6.47 -8.32
CA ARG A 67 -2.68 6.38 -9.61
C ARG A 67 -3.56 6.86 -10.76
N THR A 68 -2.92 7.27 -11.86
CA THR A 68 -3.66 7.54 -13.10
C THR A 68 -4.16 6.24 -13.73
N LYS A 69 -5.27 6.29 -14.45
CA LYS A 69 -5.82 5.14 -15.20
C LYS A 69 -4.77 4.53 -16.16
N GLY A 70 -3.95 5.37 -16.82
CA GLY A 70 -2.92 4.91 -17.74
C GLY A 70 -1.81 4.13 -17.03
N ALA A 71 -1.28 4.67 -15.92
CA ALA A 71 -0.26 3.99 -15.12
C ALA A 71 -0.79 2.67 -14.54
N MET A 72 -2.04 2.66 -14.07
CA MET A 72 -2.67 1.43 -13.58
C MET A 72 -2.84 0.41 -14.71
N SER A 73 -3.28 0.81 -15.89
CA SER A 73 -3.44 -0.11 -17.04
C SER A 73 -2.13 -0.77 -17.44
N GLN A 74 -1.01 -0.04 -17.41
CA GLN A 74 0.32 -0.59 -17.70
C GLN A 74 0.78 -1.56 -16.62
N LEU A 75 0.54 -1.25 -15.36
CA LEU A 75 0.85 -2.13 -14.24
C LEU A 75 0.07 -3.44 -14.33
N LEU A 76 -1.24 -3.36 -14.60
CA LEU A 76 -2.11 -4.52 -14.73
C LEU A 76 -1.72 -5.40 -15.93
N ALA A 77 -1.29 -4.82 -17.06
CA ALA A 77 -0.81 -5.59 -18.20
C ALA A 77 0.42 -6.46 -17.84
N LYS A 78 1.33 -5.95 -17.00
CA LYS A 78 2.48 -6.72 -16.50
C LYS A 78 2.05 -7.87 -15.57
N LEU A 79 1.07 -7.63 -14.71
CA LEU A 79 0.55 -8.65 -13.81
C LEU A 79 -0.22 -9.74 -14.55
N GLU A 80 -0.98 -9.37 -15.57
CA GLU A 80 -1.68 -10.29 -16.47
C GLU A 80 -0.69 -11.15 -17.26
N ALA A 81 0.38 -10.55 -17.81
CA ALA A 81 1.45 -11.27 -18.49
C ALA A 81 2.20 -12.27 -17.58
N LYS A 82 2.23 -12.02 -16.26
CA LYS A 82 2.75 -12.96 -15.24
C LYS A 82 1.71 -14.02 -14.83
N GLY A 83 0.50 -13.98 -15.36
CA GLY A 83 -0.57 -14.91 -14.98
C GLY A 83 -1.10 -14.72 -13.56
N LEU A 84 -0.95 -13.53 -12.98
CA LEU A 84 -1.37 -13.24 -11.60
C LEU A 84 -2.79 -12.69 -11.49
N LEU A 85 -3.29 -12.08 -12.58
CA LEU A 85 -4.66 -11.59 -12.67
C LEU A 85 -5.22 -11.86 -14.06
N GLU A 86 -6.53 -11.78 -14.15
CA GLU A 86 -7.27 -11.85 -15.41
C GLU A 86 -8.30 -10.73 -15.51
N ARG A 87 -8.58 -10.32 -16.75
CA ARG A 87 -9.60 -9.34 -17.08
C ARG A 87 -10.83 -10.06 -17.65
N ARG A 88 -11.98 -9.72 -17.12
CA ARG A 88 -13.25 -10.24 -17.63
C ARG A 88 -14.12 -9.08 -18.11
N ALA A 89 -14.72 -9.23 -19.31
CA ALA A 89 -15.68 -8.26 -19.81
C ALA A 89 -16.94 -8.26 -18.91
N ALA A 90 -17.35 -7.07 -18.47
CA ALA A 90 -18.55 -6.84 -17.68
C ALA A 90 -19.37 -5.71 -18.33
N GLY A 91 -20.12 -6.03 -19.36
CA GLY A 91 -20.81 -5.04 -20.19
C GLY A 91 -19.84 -4.08 -20.87
N LYS A 92 -19.97 -2.78 -20.57
CA LYS A 92 -19.05 -1.73 -21.10
C LYS A 92 -17.73 -1.59 -20.29
N ASN A 93 -17.60 -2.29 -19.17
CA ASN A 93 -16.46 -2.21 -18.28
C ASN A 93 -15.63 -3.49 -18.32
N VAL A 94 -14.42 -3.41 -17.79
CA VAL A 94 -13.53 -4.54 -17.55
C VAL A 94 -13.39 -4.71 -16.05
N SER A 95 -13.71 -5.89 -15.57
CA SER A 95 -13.56 -6.31 -14.19
C SER A 95 -12.28 -7.13 -14.02
N LEU A 96 -11.63 -6.96 -12.87
CA LEU A 96 -10.36 -7.58 -12.52
C LEU A 96 -10.56 -8.70 -11.50
N PHE A 97 -9.89 -9.82 -11.71
CA PHE A 97 -9.90 -10.97 -10.80
C PHE A 97 -8.51 -11.53 -10.64
N LEU A 98 -8.19 -12.02 -9.45
CA LEU A 98 -6.98 -12.80 -9.25
C LEU A 98 -7.11 -14.18 -9.91
N THR A 99 -6.01 -14.67 -10.44
CA THR A 99 -5.86 -16.11 -10.73
C THR A 99 -5.58 -16.86 -9.41
N GLN A 100 -5.57 -18.19 -9.45
CA GLN A 100 -5.13 -18.99 -8.30
C GLN A 100 -3.69 -18.64 -7.89
N HIS A 101 -2.80 -18.40 -8.86
CA HIS A 101 -1.43 -17.97 -8.61
C HIS A 101 -1.39 -16.57 -7.97
N GLY A 102 -2.17 -15.61 -8.49
CA GLY A 102 -2.29 -14.28 -7.89
C GLY A 102 -2.83 -14.30 -6.46
N LEU A 103 -3.76 -15.20 -6.16
CA LEU A 103 -4.25 -15.40 -4.79
C LEU A 103 -3.14 -15.92 -3.86
N ALA A 104 -2.34 -16.89 -4.31
CA ALA A 104 -1.21 -17.40 -3.53
C ALA A 104 -0.17 -16.30 -3.25
N VAL A 105 0.13 -15.46 -4.25
CA VAL A 105 1.03 -14.31 -4.11
C VAL A 105 0.50 -13.30 -3.08
N THR A 106 -0.78 -12.95 -3.15
CA THR A 106 -1.38 -12.01 -2.18
C THR A 106 -1.39 -12.56 -0.77
N GLN A 107 -1.66 -13.84 -0.58
CA GLN A 107 -1.60 -14.49 0.73
C GLN A 107 -0.19 -14.49 1.30
N ALA A 108 0.81 -14.81 0.49
CA ALA A 108 2.22 -14.80 0.88
C ALA A 108 2.69 -13.39 1.24
N HIS A 109 2.30 -12.37 0.47
CA HIS A 109 2.58 -10.96 0.75
C HIS A 109 1.93 -10.51 2.07
N THR A 110 0.65 -10.80 2.29
CA THR A 110 -0.04 -10.43 3.54
C THR A 110 0.65 -11.07 4.75
N ALA A 111 1.01 -12.35 4.65
CA ALA A 111 1.73 -13.05 5.72
C ALA A 111 3.13 -12.45 5.97
N TYR A 112 3.81 -11.99 4.92
CA TYR A 112 5.08 -11.28 5.04
C TYR A 112 4.90 -9.93 5.76
N ASP A 113 3.96 -9.10 5.32
CA ASP A 113 3.73 -7.77 5.90
C ASP A 113 3.34 -7.86 7.38
N LEU A 114 2.47 -8.81 7.75
CA LEU A 114 2.09 -9.01 9.14
C LEU A 114 3.30 -9.39 10.00
N ARG A 115 4.16 -10.30 9.55
CA ARG A 115 5.38 -10.68 10.29
C ARG A 115 6.35 -9.50 10.46
N GLU A 116 6.54 -8.70 9.42
CA GLU A 116 7.43 -7.53 9.52
C GLU A 116 6.84 -6.45 10.42
N LEU A 117 5.52 -6.24 10.38
CA LEU A 117 4.83 -5.33 11.28
C LEU A 117 4.91 -5.81 12.74
N GLU A 118 4.72 -7.11 13.01
CA GLU A 118 4.86 -7.67 14.36
C GLU A 118 6.26 -7.45 14.92
N LYS A 119 7.32 -7.67 14.13
CA LYS A 119 8.70 -7.41 14.54
C LYS A 119 8.93 -5.93 14.86
N ALA A 120 8.41 -5.04 14.00
CA ALA A 120 8.52 -3.61 14.22
C ALA A 120 7.78 -3.18 15.49
N LEU A 121 6.56 -3.66 15.70
CA LEU A 121 5.76 -3.38 16.91
C LEU A 121 6.47 -3.88 18.16
N HIS A 122 6.99 -5.11 18.16
CA HIS A 122 7.75 -5.64 19.30
C HIS A 122 8.95 -4.74 19.68
N THR A 123 9.66 -4.21 18.66
CA THR A 123 10.78 -3.28 18.90
C THR A 123 10.29 -1.94 19.45
N LEU A 124 9.17 -1.41 18.93
CA LEU A 124 8.61 -0.14 19.39
C LEU A 124 8.04 -0.24 20.81
N GLU A 125 7.45 -1.36 21.20
CA GLU A 125 6.91 -1.62 22.54
C GLU A 125 7.98 -1.59 23.65
N MET A 126 9.26 -1.72 23.28
CA MET A 126 10.37 -1.50 24.24
C MET A 126 10.56 -0.02 24.61
N GLN A 127 10.00 0.92 23.84
CA GLN A 127 10.20 2.36 24.01
C GLN A 127 8.88 3.13 24.22
N PHE A 128 7.78 2.58 23.74
CA PHE A 128 6.46 3.22 23.73
C PHE A 128 5.39 2.30 24.32
N SER A 129 4.44 2.87 25.02
CA SER A 129 3.28 2.15 25.51
C SER A 129 2.33 1.75 24.35
N PRO A 130 1.51 0.70 24.53
CA PRO A 130 0.48 0.34 23.55
C PRO A 130 -0.48 1.49 23.21
N GLN A 131 -0.76 2.37 24.18
CA GLN A 131 -1.62 3.55 24.01
C GLN A 131 -0.99 4.61 23.10
N GLU A 132 0.33 4.82 23.20
CA GLU A 132 1.07 5.74 22.31
C GLU A 132 1.11 5.18 20.89
N ILE A 133 1.40 3.90 20.73
CA ILE A 133 1.38 3.21 19.44
C ILE A 133 -0.02 3.29 18.82
N ALA A 134 -1.06 3.00 19.55
CA ALA A 134 -2.45 3.11 19.08
C ALA A 134 -2.81 4.56 18.69
N SER A 135 -2.31 5.54 19.45
CA SER A 135 -2.52 6.97 19.16
C SER A 135 -1.81 7.38 17.87
N PHE A 136 -0.59 6.89 17.63
CA PHE A 136 0.13 7.09 16.37
C PHE A 136 -0.69 6.59 15.17
N TYR A 137 -1.18 5.35 15.18
CA TYR A 137 -1.97 4.80 14.08
C TYR A 137 -3.29 5.53 13.87
N ARG A 138 -3.93 6.02 14.95
CA ARG A 138 -5.14 6.85 14.85
C ARG A 138 -4.85 8.18 14.15
N VAL A 139 -3.75 8.86 14.50
CA VAL A 139 -3.33 10.12 13.89
C VAL A 139 -2.89 9.89 12.44
N LEU A 140 -2.11 8.85 12.17
CA LEU A 140 -1.68 8.48 10.83
C LEU A 140 -2.86 8.24 9.89
N ARG A 141 -3.90 7.52 10.36
CA ARG A 141 -5.14 7.31 9.60
C ARG A 141 -5.83 8.64 9.26
N ALA A 142 -5.95 9.54 10.23
CA ALA A 142 -6.57 10.85 10.02
C ALA A 142 -5.76 11.71 9.03
N LYS A 143 -4.43 11.74 9.16
CA LYS A 143 -3.54 12.43 8.24
C LYS A 143 -3.66 11.87 6.82
N THR A 144 -3.65 10.55 6.65
CA THR A 144 -3.82 9.89 5.34
C THR A 144 -5.15 10.27 4.69
N ALA A 145 -6.24 10.31 5.46
CA ALA A 145 -7.54 10.74 4.96
C ALA A 145 -7.52 12.20 4.48
N LEU A 146 -6.89 13.09 5.27
CA LEU A 146 -6.72 14.50 4.89
C LEU A 146 -5.92 14.66 3.59
N MET A 147 -4.81 13.94 3.45
CA MET A 147 -3.98 13.99 2.23
C MET A 147 -4.74 13.47 1.00
N ARG A 148 -5.56 12.43 1.15
CA ARG A 148 -6.39 11.90 0.04
C ARG A 148 -7.36 12.96 -0.51
N THR A 149 -7.91 13.83 0.32
CA THR A 149 -8.81 14.91 -0.16
C THR A 149 -8.10 15.92 -1.04
N GLN A 150 -6.79 16.08 -0.89
CA GLN A 150 -5.96 16.98 -1.71
C GLN A 150 -5.52 16.36 -3.05
N LEU A 151 -5.59 15.01 -3.17
CA LEU A 151 -5.26 14.30 -4.40
C LEU A 151 -6.46 14.07 -5.32
N SER A 152 -7.67 14.34 -4.83
CA SER A 152 -8.88 14.28 -5.66
C SER A 152 -8.95 15.53 -6.54
N PRO A 153 -9.13 15.39 -7.87
CA PRO A 153 -9.25 16.52 -8.78
C PRO A 153 -10.51 17.34 -8.53
#